data_940a63eadde6a29443bef838f7e30a80
#
_entry.id   940a63eadde6a29443bef838f7e30a80
#
_cell.length_a   1.000
_cell.length_b   1.000
_cell.length_c   1.000
_cell.angle_alpha   90.00
_cell.angle_beta   90.00
_cell.angle_gamma   90.00
#
_symmetry.space_group_name_H-M   'P 1'
#
loop_
_entity.id
_entity.type
_entity.pdbx_description
1 polymer ?
#
loop_
_entity_poly.entity_id
_entity_poly.type
_entity_poly.pdbx_seq_one_letter_code
_entity_poly.pdbx_strand_id
1 'polypeptide(L)'
;MRNAALALVLAAAAGTAAAQATPVGLWKTIDDETRQEKSYVRITEADGALTGRIEKVLDPARQDAKCEKCTDERKDKPVTGMTILRNAKANGDAWEGGDILDPNNGKVYRVRLRPEEGGRQLEVRGYIGPFYRNQHWIRVE
;
A
#
# COMPACT_ATOMS: atom_id res chain seq x y z
N MET A 1 51.08 37.64 28.70
CA MET A 1 50.32 37.39 27.48
C MET A 1 49.56 36.06 27.63
N ARG A 2 48.27 36.12 27.73
CA ARG A 2 47.44 34.94 27.88
C ARG A 2 46.66 34.79 26.56
N ASN A 3 47.01 33.76 25.80
CA ASN A 3 46.22 33.40 24.59
C ASN A 3 45.10 32.50 25.05
N ALA A 4 43.88 33.07 25.09
CA ALA A 4 42.69 32.30 25.24
C ALA A 4 42.32 31.70 23.87
N ALA A 5 42.57 30.43 23.68
CA ALA A 5 42.06 29.69 22.54
C ALA A 5 40.59 29.41 22.79
N LEU A 6 39.74 30.09 22.05
CA LEU A 6 38.31 29.82 22.01
C LEU A 6 38.12 28.58 21.15
N ALA A 7 37.90 27.43 21.79
CA ALA A 7 37.50 26.22 21.08
C ALA A 7 36.02 26.38 20.69
N LEU A 8 35.79 26.61 19.40
CA LEU A 8 34.45 26.58 18.81
C LEU A 8 34.02 25.11 18.71
N VAL A 9 33.17 24.69 19.64
CA VAL A 9 32.51 23.38 19.51
C VAL A 9 31.38 23.55 18.49
N LEU A 10 31.64 23.12 17.25
CA LEU A 10 30.59 22.91 16.28
C LEU A 10 29.75 21.70 16.75
N ALA A 11 28.60 21.97 17.36
CA ALA A 11 27.59 20.94 17.54
C ALA A 11 27.01 20.64 16.15
N ALA A 12 27.46 19.54 15.55
CA ALA A 12 26.81 19.00 14.37
C ALA A 12 25.43 18.48 14.83
N ALA A 13 24.38 19.27 14.56
CA ALA A 13 23.02 18.78 14.66
C ALA A 13 22.87 17.72 13.56
N ALA A 14 23.00 16.44 13.95
CA ALA A 14 22.60 15.35 13.08
C ALA A 14 21.06 15.41 12.95
N GLY A 15 20.59 16.10 11.90
CA GLY A 15 19.19 16.06 11.51
C GLY A 15 18.87 14.63 11.13
N THR A 16 18.03 13.94 11.93
CA THR A 16 17.44 12.70 11.50
C THR A 16 16.53 13.03 10.33
N ALA A 17 17.01 12.78 9.08
CA ALA A 17 16.15 12.80 7.94
C ALA A 17 15.07 11.71 8.18
N ALA A 18 13.84 12.13 8.47
CA ALA A 18 12.72 11.21 8.51
C ALA A 18 12.63 10.55 7.13
N ALA A 19 12.84 9.23 7.05
CA ALA A 19 12.63 8.49 5.82
C ALA A 19 11.19 8.76 5.37
N GLN A 20 11.02 9.21 4.12
CA GLN A 20 9.70 9.42 3.55
C GLN A 20 8.92 8.10 3.57
N ALA A 21 7.70 8.11 4.13
CA ALA A 21 6.87 6.93 4.17
C ALA A 21 6.53 6.45 2.75
N THR A 22 6.63 5.15 2.53
CA THR A 22 6.37 4.51 1.25
C THR A 22 5.30 3.44 1.39
N PRO A 23 4.49 3.16 0.34
CA PRO A 23 3.58 2.02 0.32
C PRO A 23 4.26 0.66 0.23
N VAL A 24 5.55 0.60 -0.06
CA VAL A 24 6.29 -0.67 -0.14
C VAL A 24 6.29 -1.38 1.22
N GLY A 25 5.94 -2.66 1.22
CA GLY A 25 5.88 -3.48 2.43
C GLY A 25 4.73 -4.47 2.43
N LEU A 26 4.47 -5.04 3.59
CA LEU A 26 3.37 -5.98 3.82
C LEU A 26 2.24 -5.29 4.59
N TRP A 27 1.04 -5.42 4.06
CA TRP A 27 -0.15 -4.76 4.59
C TRP A 27 -1.26 -5.75 4.89
N LYS A 28 -1.96 -5.51 5.99
CA LYS A 28 -3.21 -6.19 6.30
C LYS A 28 -4.36 -5.37 5.77
N THR A 29 -5.16 -5.95 4.87
CA THR A 29 -6.31 -5.27 4.28
C THR A 29 -7.51 -5.36 5.19
N ILE A 30 -8.24 -4.25 5.31
CA ILE A 30 -9.46 -4.15 6.11
C ILE A 30 -10.60 -3.76 5.18
N ASP A 31 -11.67 -4.55 5.19
CA ASP A 31 -12.87 -4.25 4.42
C ASP A 31 -13.54 -2.97 4.97
N ASP A 32 -13.88 -2.04 4.10
CA ASP A 32 -14.43 -0.74 4.50
C ASP A 32 -15.89 -0.80 4.98
N GLU A 33 -16.64 -1.83 4.60
CA GLU A 33 -18.03 -2.01 5.01
C GLU A 33 -18.15 -2.87 6.28
N THR A 34 -17.48 -4.02 6.31
CA THR A 34 -17.60 -4.99 7.39
C THR A 34 -16.55 -4.81 8.49
N ARG A 35 -15.47 -4.08 8.21
CA ARG A 35 -14.29 -3.90 9.09
C ARG A 35 -13.53 -5.20 9.35
N GLN A 36 -13.78 -6.23 8.58
CA GLN A 36 -13.07 -7.51 8.68
C GLN A 36 -11.68 -7.43 8.07
N GLU A 37 -10.73 -8.10 8.70
CA GLU A 37 -9.41 -8.35 8.16
C GLU A 37 -9.50 -9.39 7.06
N LYS A 38 -9.07 -9.06 5.84
CA LYS A 38 -9.30 -9.90 4.65
C LYS A 38 -8.08 -10.65 4.18
N SER A 39 -6.94 -9.97 4.09
CA SER A 39 -5.76 -10.54 3.47
C SER A 39 -4.49 -9.81 3.87
N TYR A 40 -3.35 -10.44 3.58
CA TYR A 40 -2.06 -9.77 3.53
C TYR A 40 -1.71 -9.48 2.07
N VAL A 41 -1.33 -8.23 1.80
CA VAL A 41 -0.90 -7.77 0.49
C VAL A 41 0.54 -7.28 0.58
N ARG A 42 1.41 -7.84 -0.25
CA ARG A 42 2.79 -7.39 -0.42
C ARG A 42 2.85 -6.37 -1.54
N ILE A 43 3.27 -5.15 -1.22
CA ILE A 43 3.53 -4.10 -2.23
C ILE A 43 5.03 -4.02 -2.47
N THR A 44 5.41 -4.10 -3.73
CA THR A 44 6.78 -3.97 -4.22
C THR A 44 6.86 -2.88 -5.26
N GLU A 45 8.06 -2.37 -5.50
CA GLU A 45 8.32 -1.35 -6.52
C GLU A 45 9.34 -1.87 -7.52
N ALA A 46 9.05 -1.66 -8.82
CA ALA A 46 9.98 -1.92 -9.91
C ALA A 46 9.82 -0.81 -10.95
N ASP A 47 10.92 -0.20 -11.37
CA ASP A 47 10.95 0.88 -12.37
C ASP A 47 10.01 2.04 -12.04
N GLY A 48 9.90 2.39 -10.76
CA GLY A 48 9.06 3.48 -10.27
C GLY A 48 7.56 3.16 -10.18
N ALA A 49 7.15 1.94 -10.47
CA ALA A 49 5.75 1.51 -10.41
C ALA A 49 5.52 0.49 -9.29
N LEU A 50 4.42 0.64 -8.58
CA LEU A 50 4.03 -0.29 -7.53
C LEU A 50 3.22 -1.46 -8.09
N THR A 51 3.48 -2.64 -7.53
CA THR A 51 2.71 -3.87 -7.73
C THR A 51 2.33 -4.44 -6.37
N GLY A 52 1.10 -4.91 -6.21
CA GLY A 52 0.64 -5.54 -4.98
C GLY A 52 0.07 -6.93 -5.23
N ARG A 53 0.54 -7.91 -4.42
CA ARG A 53 0.08 -9.31 -4.48
C ARG A 53 -0.52 -9.74 -3.17
N ILE A 54 -1.61 -10.49 -3.25
CA ILE A 54 -2.19 -11.17 -2.09
C ILE A 54 -1.27 -12.33 -1.70
N GLU A 55 -0.62 -12.24 -0.54
CA GLU A 55 0.20 -13.34 -0.02
C GLU A 55 -0.63 -14.35 0.76
N LYS A 56 -1.70 -13.88 1.44
CA LYS A 56 -2.52 -14.72 2.27
C LYS A 56 -3.96 -14.20 2.34
N VAL A 57 -4.90 -15.10 2.23
CA VAL A 57 -6.31 -14.86 2.55
C VAL A 57 -6.51 -15.25 4.02
N LEU A 58 -7.11 -14.36 4.83
CA LEU A 58 -7.18 -14.54 6.27
C LEU A 58 -8.35 -15.39 6.73
N ASP A 59 -9.45 -15.46 5.97
CA ASP A 59 -10.57 -16.32 6.28
C ASP A 59 -10.19 -17.79 6.06
N PRO A 60 -10.20 -18.64 7.11
CA PRO A 60 -9.85 -20.05 6.96
C PRO A 60 -10.76 -20.82 6.00
N ALA A 61 -12.02 -20.38 5.84
CA ALA A 61 -12.99 -21.00 4.94
C ALA A 61 -12.78 -20.62 3.46
N ARG A 62 -11.89 -19.67 3.17
CA ARG A 62 -11.70 -19.10 1.82
C ARG A 62 -10.28 -19.25 1.28
N GLN A 63 -9.51 -20.19 1.80
CA GLN A 63 -8.12 -20.41 1.36
C GLN A 63 -8.03 -20.81 -0.12
N ASP A 64 -9.04 -21.50 -0.62
CA ASP A 64 -9.12 -21.96 -2.03
C ASP A 64 -9.99 -21.05 -2.90
N ALA A 65 -10.30 -19.83 -2.43
CA ALA A 65 -11.12 -18.89 -3.18
C ALA A 65 -10.47 -18.54 -4.53
N LYS A 66 -11.31 -18.43 -5.55
CA LYS A 66 -10.95 -17.99 -6.89
C LYS A 66 -11.71 -16.71 -7.24
N CYS A 67 -11.16 -15.93 -8.15
CA CYS A 67 -11.86 -14.73 -8.61
C CYS A 67 -12.93 -15.09 -9.63
N GLU A 68 -14.08 -15.55 -9.17
CA GLU A 68 -15.19 -15.97 -10.02
C GLU A 68 -15.84 -14.80 -10.77
N LYS A 69 -15.77 -13.60 -10.19
CA LYS A 69 -16.36 -12.37 -10.74
C LYS A 69 -15.40 -11.53 -11.55
N CYS A 70 -14.12 -11.91 -11.63
CA CYS A 70 -13.16 -11.23 -12.49
C CYS A 70 -13.57 -11.35 -13.96
N THR A 71 -13.24 -10.30 -14.74
CA THR A 71 -13.57 -10.24 -16.17
C THR A 71 -12.35 -10.22 -17.08
N ASP A 72 -11.15 -10.11 -16.51
CA ASP A 72 -9.88 -10.14 -17.22
C ASP A 72 -9.20 -11.51 -17.11
N GLU A 73 -7.88 -11.57 -17.33
CA GLU A 73 -7.07 -12.80 -17.27
C GLU A 73 -7.06 -13.46 -15.88
N ARG A 74 -7.51 -12.74 -14.84
CA ARG A 74 -7.60 -13.26 -13.47
C ARG A 74 -8.89 -14.02 -13.18
N LYS A 75 -9.81 -14.10 -14.16
CA LYS A 75 -11.05 -14.87 -14.05
C LYS A 75 -10.77 -16.31 -13.63
N ASP A 76 -11.42 -16.77 -12.56
CA ASP A 76 -11.34 -18.11 -11.99
C ASP A 76 -9.93 -18.53 -11.52
N LYS A 77 -9.02 -17.58 -11.39
CA LYS A 77 -7.69 -17.80 -10.83
C LYS A 77 -7.73 -17.76 -9.30
N PRO A 78 -6.78 -18.44 -8.62
CA PRO A 78 -6.69 -18.37 -7.17
C PRO A 78 -6.47 -16.92 -6.69
N VAL A 79 -7.19 -16.54 -5.66
CA VAL A 79 -7.03 -15.22 -5.01
C VAL A 79 -5.68 -15.14 -4.30
N THR A 80 -5.26 -16.21 -3.63
CA THR A 80 -3.91 -16.28 -3.05
C THR A 80 -2.86 -16.26 -4.16
N GLY A 81 -1.91 -15.34 -4.05
CA GLY A 81 -0.85 -15.11 -5.05
C GLY A 81 -1.24 -14.14 -6.16
N MET A 82 -2.47 -13.67 -6.18
CA MET A 82 -2.98 -12.81 -7.25
C MET A 82 -2.42 -11.40 -7.14
N THR A 83 -2.01 -10.83 -8.28
CA THR A 83 -1.68 -9.41 -8.41
C THR A 83 -2.97 -8.60 -8.48
N ILE A 84 -3.18 -7.75 -7.49
CA ILE A 84 -4.37 -6.89 -7.42
C ILE A 84 -4.07 -5.42 -7.62
N LEU A 85 -2.87 -4.96 -7.31
CA LEU A 85 -2.42 -3.57 -7.51
C LEU A 85 -1.41 -3.53 -8.64
N ARG A 86 -1.62 -2.61 -9.60
CA ARG A 86 -0.77 -2.45 -10.78
C ARG A 86 -0.49 -0.98 -11.08
N ASN A 87 0.75 -0.69 -11.44
CA ASN A 87 1.18 0.56 -12.08
C ASN A 87 0.91 1.86 -11.32
N ALA A 88 0.81 1.82 -10.00
CA ALA A 88 0.73 3.04 -9.21
C ALA A 88 2.11 3.71 -9.13
N LYS A 89 2.17 5.00 -9.45
CA LYS A 89 3.41 5.78 -9.51
C LYS A 89 3.36 6.96 -8.57
N ALA A 90 4.51 7.34 -8.03
CA ALA A 90 4.60 8.47 -7.12
C ALA A 90 4.15 9.77 -7.79
N ASN A 91 3.32 10.54 -7.07
CA ASN A 91 2.89 11.88 -7.44
C ASN A 91 2.69 12.69 -6.14
N GLY A 92 3.70 13.46 -5.76
CA GLY A 92 3.72 14.15 -4.47
C GLY A 92 3.79 13.16 -3.31
N ASP A 93 2.84 13.26 -2.39
CA ASP A 93 2.73 12.39 -1.21
C ASP A 93 1.87 11.13 -1.44
N ALA A 94 1.41 10.93 -2.67
CA ALA A 94 0.55 9.81 -3.05
C ALA A 94 1.18 9.00 -4.19
N TRP A 95 0.61 7.82 -4.43
CA TRP A 95 0.91 6.96 -5.57
C TRP A 95 -0.41 6.71 -6.30
N GLU A 96 -0.43 6.97 -7.59
CA GLU A 96 -1.66 6.92 -8.39
C GLU A 96 -1.39 6.59 -9.86
N GLY A 97 -2.41 6.61 -10.69
CA GLY A 97 -2.31 6.34 -12.13
C GLY A 97 -2.36 4.85 -12.49
N GLY A 98 -2.47 3.98 -11.50
CA GLY A 98 -2.65 2.55 -11.69
C GLY A 98 -4.07 2.09 -11.36
N ASP A 99 -4.21 0.78 -11.19
CA ASP A 99 -5.49 0.17 -10.86
C ASP A 99 -5.38 -0.83 -9.71
N ILE A 100 -6.52 -1.11 -9.09
CA ILE A 100 -6.66 -2.12 -8.05
C ILE A 100 -7.92 -2.95 -8.27
N LEU A 101 -7.76 -4.27 -8.17
CA LEU A 101 -8.84 -5.23 -8.26
C LEU A 101 -9.40 -5.55 -6.87
N ASP A 102 -10.72 -5.55 -6.74
CA ASP A 102 -11.39 -6.20 -5.62
C ASP A 102 -11.83 -7.61 -6.05
N PRO A 103 -11.17 -8.68 -5.57
CA PRO A 103 -11.51 -10.03 -6.01
C PRO A 103 -12.88 -10.51 -5.51
N ASN A 104 -13.48 -9.85 -4.53
CA ASN A 104 -14.80 -10.22 -4.01
C ASN A 104 -15.92 -9.82 -4.97
N ASN A 105 -15.77 -8.70 -5.67
CA ASN A 105 -16.77 -8.23 -6.64
C ASN A 105 -16.28 -8.26 -8.10
N GLY A 106 -14.99 -8.54 -8.33
CA GLY A 106 -14.39 -8.59 -9.66
C GLY A 106 -14.17 -7.24 -10.33
N LYS A 107 -14.45 -6.14 -9.64
CA LYS A 107 -14.30 -4.80 -10.21
C LYS A 107 -12.88 -4.30 -10.11
N VAL A 108 -12.45 -3.56 -11.12
CA VAL A 108 -11.16 -2.88 -11.19
C VAL A 108 -11.38 -1.38 -11.02
N TYR A 109 -10.68 -0.79 -10.08
CA TYR A 109 -10.76 0.62 -9.73
C TYR A 109 -9.47 1.32 -10.11
N ARG A 110 -9.54 2.58 -10.52
CA ARG A 110 -8.35 3.45 -10.51
C ARG A 110 -7.95 3.65 -9.06
N VAL A 111 -6.65 3.71 -8.78
CA VAL A 111 -6.17 3.68 -7.40
C VAL A 111 -5.39 4.94 -7.03
N ARG A 112 -5.52 5.35 -5.79
CA ARG A 112 -4.61 6.27 -5.12
C ARG A 112 -4.25 5.69 -3.77
N LEU A 113 -2.95 5.61 -3.49
CA LEU A 113 -2.38 5.15 -2.24
C LEU A 113 -1.72 6.33 -1.55
N ARG A 114 -1.96 6.49 -0.25
CA ARG A 114 -1.29 7.49 0.55
C ARG A 114 -0.93 6.93 1.93
N PRO A 115 0.36 6.85 2.26
CA PRO A 115 0.78 6.50 3.61
C PRO A 115 0.29 7.53 4.62
N GLU A 116 -0.16 7.05 5.76
CA GLU A 116 -0.65 7.84 6.88
C GLU A 116 0.04 7.41 8.17
N GLU A 117 -0.06 8.23 9.21
CA GLU A 117 0.43 7.92 10.55
C GLU A 117 1.91 7.45 10.57
N GLY A 118 2.78 8.18 9.88
CA GLY A 118 4.20 7.84 9.80
C GLY A 118 4.49 6.53 9.06
N GLY A 119 3.59 6.11 8.17
CA GLY A 119 3.73 4.90 7.37
C GLY A 119 3.16 3.63 8.02
N ARG A 120 2.52 3.74 9.18
CA ARG A 120 1.88 2.60 9.85
C ARG A 120 0.56 2.21 9.22
N GLN A 121 -0.06 3.12 8.49
CA GLN A 121 -1.35 2.95 7.84
C GLN A 121 -1.24 3.40 6.39
N LEU A 122 -2.03 2.77 5.52
CA LEU A 122 -2.12 3.11 4.11
C LEU A 122 -3.56 3.40 3.76
N GLU A 123 -3.85 4.63 3.33
CA GLU A 123 -5.13 4.95 2.70
C GLU A 123 -5.11 4.40 1.28
N VAL A 124 -6.07 3.55 0.97
CA VAL A 124 -6.27 2.97 -0.36
C VAL A 124 -7.60 3.46 -0.89
N ARG A 125 -7.55 4.31 -1.90
CA ARG A 125 -8.75 4.85 -2.55
C ARG A 125 -8.91 4.25 -3.92
N GLY A 126 -10.08 3.63 -4.14
CA GLY A 126 -10.49 3.12 -5.44
C GLY A 126 -11.56 4.01 -6.07
N TYR A 127 -11.34 4.41 -7.32
CA TYR A 127 -12.29 5.24 -8.08
C TYR A 127 -12.96 4.43 -9.17
N ILE A 128 -14.28 4.62 -9.30
CA ILE A 128 -15.04 4.09 -10.43
C ILE A 128 -15.99 5.19 -10.89
N GLY A 129 -15.78 5.72 -12.10
CA GLY A 129 -16.52 6.91 -12.56
C GLY A 129 -16.38 8.07 -11.57
N PRO A 130 -17.48 8.75 -11.17
CA PRO A 130 -17.45 9.85 -10.19
C PRO A 130 -17.40 9.37 -8.73
N PHE A 131 -17.48 8.06 -8.49
CA PHE A 131 -17.55 7.48 -7.15
C PHE A 131 -16.19 6.99 -6.68
N TYR A 132 -15.99 6.93 -5.35
CA TYR A 132 -14.79 6.34 -4.75
C TYR A 132 -15.13 5.64 -3.44
N ARG A 133 -14.24 4.70 -3.06
CA ARG A 133 -14.23 4.01 -1.77
C ARG A 133 -12.86 4.16 -1.14
N ASN A 134 -12.80 4.34 0.17
CA ASN A 134 -11.57 4.36 0.94
C ASN A 134 -11.49 3.11 1.82
N GLN A 135 -10.31 2.48 1.79
CA GLN A 135 -9.90 1.52 2.80
C GLN A 135 -8.65 2.04 3.51
N HIS A 136 -8.45 1.60 4.75
CA HIS A 136 -7.25 1.88 5.52
C HIS A 136 -6.60 0.56 5.88
N TRP A 137 -5.45 0.29 5.28
CA TRP A 137 -4.71 -0.94 5.51
C TRP A 137 -3.68 -0.71 6.62
N ILE A 138 -3.38 -1.74 7.38
CA ILE A 138 -2.46 -1.68 8.51
C ILE A 138 -1.14 -2.31 8.11
N ARG A 139 -0.03 -1.61 8.35
CA ARG A 139 1.30 -2.13 8.05
C ARG A 139 1.62 -3.32 8.96
N VAL A 140 2.06 -4.41 8.36
CA VAL A 140 2.55 -5.60 9.04
C VAL A 140 4.09 -5.57 9.11
N GLU A 141 4.73 -5.18 8.00
CA GLU A 141 6.20 -5.02 7.94
C GLU A 141 6.67 -4.08 6.83
#